data_46c5f7c9999751802f1a2dca20517b03
#
_entry.id   46c5f7c9999751802f1a2dca20517b03
#
_cell.length_a   1.000
_cell.length_b   1.000
_cell.length_c   1.000
_cell.angle_alpha   90.00
_cell.angle_beta   90.00
_cell.angle_gamma   90.00
#
_symmetry.space_group_name_H-M   'P 1'
#
loop_
_entity.id
_entity.type
_entity.pdbx_description
1 polymer ?
#
loop_
_entity_poly.entity_id
_entity_poly.type
_entity_poly.pdbx_seq_one_letter_code
_entity_poly.pdbx_strand_id
1 'polypeptide(L)'
;ESAFLKDNTDVYDVTFQTEKAIRIKIEVDTCPPMNFNTEQKLLLQPHSFMTRCYTLPDLFAGKMHALVYRSWKNRVKGRDWYDFEWYVRHNVPLDFAHLAERCKQFNNEDITPEQFKDKLKERLRTTDIKQVKDDVLPFVRNPKELDIWSNDYFVQLSEMVRIE
;
A
#
# COMPACT_ATOMS: atom_id res chain seq x y z
N GLU A 1 -12.45 15.92 6.32
CA GLU A 1 -13.51 15.71 7.34
C GLU A 1 -13.28 14.40 8.07
N SER A 2 -13.61 14.37 9.37
CA SER A 2 -13.56 13.14 10.18
C SER A 2 -14.98 12.76 10.57
N ALA A 3 -15.36 11.54 10.25
CA ALA A 3 -16.64 10.97 10.66
C ALA A 3 -16.46 10.09 11.90
N PHE A 4 -17.42 10.11 12.79
CA PHE A 4 -17.46 9.28 13.99
C PHE A 4 -18.66 8.33 13.90
N LEU A 5 -18.37 7.03 13.98
CA LEU A 5 -19.41 6.00 14.14
C LEU A 5 -19.56 5.68 15.62
N LYS A 6 -20.79 5.83 16.13
CA LYS A 6 -21.13 5.37 17.47
C LYS A 6 -21.54 3.89 17.39
N ASP A 7 -20.89 3.08 18.18
CA ASP A 7 -21.27 1.68 18.33
C ASP A 7 -22.26 1.55 19.51
N ASN A 8 -23.39 0.92 19.23
CA ASN A 8 -24.45 0.67 20.22
C ASN A 8 -24.42 -0.76 20.77
N THR A 9 -23.34 -1.52 20.53
CA THR A 9 -23.22 -2.88 21.07
C THR A 9 -22.72 -2.85 22.52
N ASP A 10 -23.36 -3.62 23.42
CA ASP A 10 -23.03 -3.72 24.85
C ASP A 10 -21.76 -4.56 25.14
N VAL A 11 -20.89 -4.73 24.16
CA VAL A 11 -19.72 -5.62 24.24
C VAL A 11 -18.47 -4.92 24.80
N TYR A 12 -18.55 -3.68 25.22
CA TYR A 12 -17.40 -2.94 25.75
C TYR A 12 -17.26 -3.10 27.25
N ASP A 13 -16.08 -3.55 27.66
CA ASP A 13 -15.67 -3.61 29.06
C ASP A 13 -15.80 -2.24 29.72
N VAL A 14 -16.43 -2.18 30.87
CA VAL A 14 -16.80 -0.98 31.63
C VAL A 14 -15.57 -0.18 32.12
N THR A 15 -14.37 -0.72 31.91
CA THR A 15 -13.11 -0.12 32.38
C THR A 15 -12.56 1.00 31.50
N PHE A 16 -13.08 1.18 30.27
CA PHE A 16 -12.63 2.28 29.40
C PHE A 16 -13.61 3.45 29.46
N GLN A 17 -13.24 4.51 30.15
CA GLN A 17 -13.98 5.80 30.20
C GLN A 17 -13.90 6.60 28.88
N THR A 18 -13.62 5.98 27.74
CA THR A 18 -13.57 6.63 26.44
C THR A 18 -14.92 6.50 25.73
N GLU A 19 -15.37 7.59 25.11
CA GLU A 19 -16.57 7.55 24.27
C GLU A 19 -16.50 6.39 23.28
N LYS A 20 -17.57 5.59 23.18
CA LYS A 20 -17.74 4.48 22.24
C LYS A 20 -17.81 5.01 20.79
N ALA A 21 -16.68 5.49 20.26
CA ALA A 21 -16.62 6.07 18.94
C ALA A 21 -15.38 5.62 18.18
N ILE A 22 -15.55 5.24 16.93
CA ILE A 22 -14.46 4.94 15.99
C ILE A 22 -14.25 6.16 15.11
N ARG A 23 -13.04 6.70 15.10
CA ARG A 23 -12.67 7.79 14.21
C ARG A 23 -12.32 7.24 12.84
N ILE A 24 -13.09 7.59 11.83
CA ILE A 24 -12.78 7.29 10.42
C ILE A 24 -12.28 8.58 9.76
N LYS A 25 -11.04 8.53 9.26
CA LYS A 25 -10.47 9.62 8.47
C LYS A 25 -10.81 9.39 6.99
N ILE A 26 -11.49 10.37 6.40
CA ILE A 26 -11.77 10.39 4.95
C ILE A 26 -10.86 11.43 4.32
N GLU A 27 -10.05 11.01 3.37
CA GLU A 27 -9.16 11.87 2.59
C GLU A 27 -9.59 11.84 1.12
N VAL A 28 -9.64 13.01 0.50
CA VAL A 28 -9.99 13.18 -0.91
C VAL A 28 -8.82 13.86 -1.60
N ASP A 29 -8.28 13.19 -2.63
CA ASP A 29 -7.31 13.80 -3.53
C ASP A 29 -8.09 14.48 -4.67
N THR A 30 -7.95 15.80 -4.78
CA THR A 30 -8.63 16.61 -5.81
C THR A 30 -7.81 16.78 -7.08
N CYS A 31 -6.54 16.36 -7.08
CA CYS A 31 -5.64 16.44 -8.23
C CYS A 31 -4.80 15.14 -8.33
N PRO A 32 -5.44 13.97 -8.50
CA PRO A 32 -4.72 12.72 -8.57
C PRO A 32 -3.86 12.64 -9.83
N PRO A 33 -2.68 11.99 -9.76
CA PRO A 33 -1.91 11.66 -10.96
C PRO A 33 -2.78 10.93 -11.98
N MET A 34 -2.71 11.36 -13.24
CA MET A 34 -3.53 10.80 -14.31
C MET A 34 -3.00 9.45 -14.82
N ASN A 35 -3.46 9.03 -15.99
CA ASN A 35 -3.11 7.74 -16.62
C ASN A 35 -3.43 6.54 -15.72
N PHE A 36 -4.61 6.55 -15.11
CA PHE A 36 -5.14 5.42 -14.35
C PHE A 36 -6.41 4.88 -14.96
N ASN A 37 -6.68 3.62 -14.74
CA ASN A 37 -7.90 2.93 -15.12
C ASN A 37 -8.82 2.73 -13.92
N THR A 38 -10.12 2.65 -14.18
CA THR A 38 -11.11 2.39 -13.14
C THR A 38 -12.04 1.27 -13.54
N GLU A 39 -12.52 0.52 -12.57
CA GLU A 39 -13.54 -0.51 -12.74
C GLU A 39 -14.72 -0.27 -11.80
N GLN A 40 -15.88 -0.79 -12.18
CA GLN A 40 -17.05 -0.76 -11.29
C GLN A 40 -17.06 -2.01 -10.41
N LYS A 41 -17.25 -1.81 -9.11
CA LYS A 41 -17.39 -2.89 -8.12
C LYS A 41 -18.75 -2.79 -7.44
N LEU A 42 -19.44 -3.92 -7.32
CA LEU A 42 -20.63 -4.03 -6.50
C LEU A 42 -20.24 -4.28 -5.05
N LEU A 43 -20.56 -3.35 -4.17
CA LEU A 43 -20.50 -3.55 -2.72
C LEU A 43 -21.87 -3.98 -2.23
N LEU A 44 -21.89 -4.96 -1.32
CA LEU A 44 -23.10 -5.55 -0.79
C LEU A 44 -23.44 -5.10 0.63
N GLN A 45 -22.50 -4.53 1.33
CA GLN A 45 -22.67 -4.09 2.72
C GLN A 45 -22.22 -2.64 2.92
N PRO A 46 -22.85 -1.87 3.78
CA PRO A 46 -24.04 -2.20 4.61
C PRO A 46 -25.33 -2.33 3.80
N HIS A 47 -25.37 -1.85 2.55
CA HIS A 47 -26.42 -2.00 1.55
C HIS A 47 -25.77 -2.07 0.16
N SER A 48 -26.49 -2.61 -0.81
CA SER A 48 -25.96 -2.81 -2.16
C SER A 48 -25.82 -1.49 -2.90
N PHE A 49 -24.63 -1.20 -3.42
CA PHE A 49 -24.37 -0.06 -4.31
C PHE A 49 -23.17 -0.33 -5.24
N MET A 50 -23.17 0.35 -6.37
CA MET A 50 -22.03 0.34 -7.29
C MET A 50 -21.05 1.44 -6.92
N THR A 51 -19.78 1.12 -6.90
CA THR A 51 -18.72 2.09 -6.71
C THR A 51 -17.66 1.97 -7.80
N ARG A 52 -16.98 3.08 -8.10
CA ARG A 52 -15.86 3.10 -9.02
C ARG A 52 -14.56 3.02 -8.23
N CYS A 53 -13.74 2.04 -8.57
CA CYS A 53 -12.45 1.79 -7.93
C CYS A 53 -11.32 1.88 -8.95
N TYR A 54 -10.10 2.21 -8.51
CA TYR A 54 -8.92 1.96 -9.31
C TYR A 54 -8.79 0.47 -9.62
N THR A 55 -8.20 0.15 -10.76
CA THR A 55 -7.82 -1.25 -11.05
C THR A 55 -6.66 -1.70 -10.17
N LEU A 56 -6.46 -3.00 -10.04
CA LEU A 56 -5.35 -3.53 -9.23
C LEU A 56 -3.98 -3.10 -9.76
N PRO A 57 -3.72 -3.07 -11.09
CA PRO A 57 -2.45 -2.55 -11.62
C PRO A 57 -2.15 -1.11 -11.21
N ASP A 58 -3.15 -0.23 -11.25
CA ASP A 58 -3.00 1.18 -10.82
C ASP A 58 -2.75 1.30 -9.32
N LEU A 59 -3.45 0.51 -8.52
CA LEU A 59 -3.22 0.46 -7.07
C LEU A 59 -1.81 -0.04 -6.76
N PHE A 60 -1.33 -1.03 -7.51
CA PHE A 60 0.04 -1.53 -7.40
C PHE A 60 1.05 -0.44 -7.75
N ALA A 61 0.83 0.31 -8.84
CA ALA A 61 1.67 1.46 -9.20
C ALA A 61 1.76 2.48 -8.06
N GLY A 62 0.64 2.82 -7.43
CA GLY A 62 0.61 3.70 -6.27
C GLY A 62 1.41 3.17 -5.08
N LYS A 63 1.34 1.88 -4.82
CA LYS A 63 2.10 1.22 -3.74
C LYS A 63 3.60 1.17 -4.04
N MET A 64 3.97 0.89 -5.28
CA MET A 64 5.38 0.86 -5.69
C MET A 64 6.02 2.25 -5.66
N HIS A 65 5.29 3.28 -6.09
CA HIS A 65 5.74 4.65 -5.91
C HIS A 65 5.99 4.96 -4.42
N ALA A 66 5.05 4.60 -3.54
CA ALA A 66 5.21 4.82 -2.11
C ALA A 66 6.40 4.05 -1.52
N LEU A 67 6.62 2.79 -1.90
CA LEU A 67 7.72 1.96 -1.41
C LEU A 67 9.08 2.55 -1.79
N VAL A 68 9.22 3.01 -3.05
CA VAL A 68 10.51 3.52 -3.58
C VAL A 68 10.81 4.92 -3.07
N TYR A 69 9.83 5.82 -3.10
CA TYR A 69 10.08 7.26 -2.92
C TYR A 69 9.74 7.81 -1.53
N ARG A 70 8.95 7.07 -0.74
CA ARG A 70 8.62 7.56 0.60
C ARG A 70 9.86 7.52 1.50
N SER A 71 10.31 8.70 1.91
CA SER A 71 11.35 8.85 2.92
C SER A 71 10.76 9.48 4.19
N TRP A 72 10.72 8.71 5.27
CA TRP A 72 10.41 9.22 6.59
C TRP A 72 11.73 9.25 7.36
N LYS A 73 12.06 10.36 7.99
CA LYS A 73 13.38 10.64 8.57
C LYS A 73 14.02 9.49 9.36
N ASN A 74 13.21 8.64 10.03
CA ASN A 74 13.71 7.51 10.83
C ASN A 74 12.72 6.34 10.89
N ARG A 75 11.80 6.20 9.91
CA ARG A 75 10.77 5.16 9.95
C ARG A 75 10.57 4.54 8.58
N VAL A 76 10.51 3.22 8.55
CA VAL A 76 10.07 2.44 7.40
C VAL A 76 8.59 2.11 7.59
N LYS A 77 7.81 2.14 6.52
CA LYS A 77 6.43 1.69 6.55
C LYS A 77 6.34 0.24 6.05
N GLY A 78 6.47 -0.71 6.95
CA GLY A 78 6.51 -2.15 6.64
C GLY A 78 5.30 -2.65 5.86
N ARG A 79 4.13 -2.00 6.02
CA ARG A 79 2.93 -2.36 5.25
C ARG A 79 3.09 -2.17 3.75
N ASP A 80 3.92 -1.23 3.27
CA ASP A 80 4.16 -1.08 1.84
C ASP A 80 4.92 -2.30 1.27
N TRP A 81 5.76 -2.96 2.09
CA TRP A 81 6.45 -4.21 1.77
C TRP A 81 5.51 -5.42 1.77
N TYR A 82 4.61 -5.48 2.74
CA TYR A 82 3.57 -6.50 2.79
C TYR A 82 2.65 -6.42 1.56
N ASP A 83 2.22 -5.20 1.20
CA ASP A 83 1.43 -4.97 0.00
C ASP A 83 2.21 -5.37 -1.27
N PHE A 84 3.51 -5.05 -1.36
CA PHE A 84 4.37 -5.45 -2.49
C PHE A 84 4.38 -6.98 -2.66
N GLU A 85 4.66 -7.72 -1.59
CA GLU A 85 4.60 -9.19 -1.63
C GLU A 85 3.23 -9.69 -2.08
N TRP A 86 2.16 -9.10 -1.55
CA TRP A 86 0.81 -9.49 -1.90
C TRP A 86 0.52 -9.33 -3.40
N TYR A 87 0.86 -8.20 -4.00
CA TYR A 87 0.63 -7.96 -5.44
C TYR A 87 1.40 -8.94 -6.30
N VAL A 88 2.67 -9.19 -5.98
CA VAL A 88 3.50 -10.14 -6.74
C VAL A 88 2.95 -11.57 -6.62
N ARG A 89 2.58 -12.01 -5.41
CA ARG A 89 1.98 -13.34 -5.19
C ARG A 89 0.67 -13.55 -5.94
N HIS A 90 -0.10 -12.50 -6.15
CA HIS A 90 -1.35 -12.55 -6.91
C HIS A 90 -1.16 -12.30 -8.41
N ASN A 91 0.10 -12.25 -8.89
CA ASN A 91 0.41 -12.01 -10.29
C ASN A 91 -0.20 -10.73 -10.87
N VAL A 92 -0.44 -9.73 -10.05
CA VAL A 92 -0.97 -8.44 -10.51
C VAL A 92 0.14 -7.73 -11.30
N PRO A 93 -0.10 -7.32 -12.54
CA PRO A 93 0.87 -6.52 -13.28
C PRO A 93 0.92 -5.10 -12.73
N LEU A 94 2.05 -4.44 -12.93
CA LEU A 94 2.26 -3.04 -12.56
C LEU A 94 1.90 -2.14 -13.74
N ASP A 95 0.93 -1.24 -13.59
CA ASP A 95 0.68 -0.18 -14.57
C ASP A 95 1.82 0.83 -14.53
N PHE A 96 2.71 0.74 -15.52
CA PHE A 96 3.87 1.61 -15.58
C PHE A 96 3.52 3.04 -16.01
N ALA A 97 2.50 3.22 -16.85
CA ALA A 97 2.10 4.55 -17.30
C ALA A 97 1.62 5.39 -16.10
N HIS A 98 0.80 4.79 -15.22
CA HIS A 98 0.36 5.46 -13.99
C HIS A 98 1.53 5.67 -13.00
N LEU A 99 2.45 4.71 -12.87
CA LEU A 99 3.65 4.87 -12.03
C LEU A 99 4.52 6.03 -12.50
N ALA A 100 4.80 6.11 -13.80
CA ALA A 100 5.62 7.18 -14.39
C ALA A 100 4.98 8.56 -14.17
N GLU A 101 3.67 8.67 -14.33
CA GLU A 101 2.93 9.91 -14.07
C GLU A 101 3.06 10.33 -12.59
N ARG A 102 2.98 9.38 -11.65
CA ARG A 102 3.21 9.64 -10.23
C ARG A 102 4.63 10.12 -9.95
N CYS A 103 5.64 9.50 -10.55
CA CYS A 103 7.03 9.93 -10.42
C CYS A 103 7.23 11.35 -10.96
N LYS A 104 6.62 11.66 -12.10
CA LYS A 104 6.67 13.00 -12.69
C LYS A 104 6.00 14.04 -11.80
N GLN A 105 4.79 13.77 -11.34
CA GLN A 105 4.02 14.74 -10.56
C GLN A 105 4.61 14.98 -9.15
N PHE A 106 5.03 13.93 -8.45
CA PHE A 106 5.46 14.05 -7.06
C PHE A 106 6.98 14.23 -6.88
N ASN A 107 7.78 13.74 -7.85
CA ASN A 107 9.24 13.74 -7.74
C ASN A 107 9.90 14.58 -8.82
N ASN A 108 9.14 15.11 -9.79
CA ASN A 108 9.64 15.81 -10.97
C ASN A 108 10.67 14.95 -11.73
N GLU A 109 10.37 13.67 -11.89
CA GLU A 109 11.25 12.67 -12.47
C GLU A 109 10.56 11.93 -13.61
N ASP A 110 11.15 11.99 -14.79
CA ASP A 110 10.79 11.11 -15.92
C ASP A 110 11.60 9.81 -15.77
N ILE A 111 10.91 8.68 -15.62
CA ILE A 111 11.52 7.39 -15.30
C ILE A 111 11.19 6.35 -16.37
N THR A 112 12.18 5.48 -16.69
CA THR A 112 11.94 4.29 -17.52
C THR A 112 11.68 3.05 -16.66
N PRO A 113 11.12 1.97 -17.25
CA PRO A 113 10.92 0.71 -16.52
C PRO A 113 12.22 0.16 -15.90
N GLU A 114 13.34 0.27 -16.62
CA GLU A 114 14.65 -0.19 -16.17
C GLU A 114 15.13 0.63 -14.96
N GLN A 115 15.06 1.95 -15.08
CA GLN A 115 15.43 2.86 -13.98
C GLN A 115 14.57 2.62 -12.73
N PHE A 116 13.27 2.37 -12.92
CA PHE A 116 12.40 2.03 -11.82
C PHE A 116 12.82 0.71 -11.14
N LYS A 117 13.11 -0.34 -11.93
CA LYS A 117 13.59 -1.62 -11.39
C LYS A 117 14.88 -1.47 -10.60
N ASP A 118 15.82 -0.66 -11.08
CA ASP A 118 17.07 -0.40 -10.38
C ASP A 118 16.85 0.32 -9.05
N LYS A 119 16.00 1.37 -9.04
CA LYS A 119 15.60 2.07 -7.80
C LYS A 119 14.90 1.16 -6.81
N LEU A 120 13.99 0.32 -7.30
CA LEU A 120 13.29 -0.66 -6.46
C LEU A 120 14.29 -1.61 -5.80
N LYS A 121 15.19 -2.22 -6.58
CA LYS A 121 16.23 -3.12 -6.06
C LYS A 121 17.13 -2.44 -5.04
N GLU A 122 17.56 -1.22 -5.33
CA GLU A 122 18.40 -0.46 -4.40
C GLU A 122 17.64 -0.21 -3.08
N ARG A 123 16.38 0.20 -3.15
CA ARG A 123 15.53 0.39 -1.97
C ARG A 123 15.38 -0.89 -1.15
N LEU A 124 15.15 -2.03 -1.84
CA LEU A 124 15.01 -3.33 -1.19
C LEU A 124 16.30 -3.84 -0.53
N ARG A 125 17.47 -3.53 -1.11
CA ARG A 125 18.77 -3.90 -0.57
C ARG A 125 19.18 -3.08 0.64
N THR A 126 18.93 -1.78 0.61
CA THR A 126 19.48 -0.83 1.58
C THR A 126 18.58 -0.58 2.79
N THR A 127 17.31 -0.96 2.71
CA THR A 127 16.38 -0.76 3.83
C THR A 127 16.65 -1.78 4.94
N ASP A 128 16.63 -1.32 6.19
CA ASP A 128 16.74 -2.20 7.36
C ASP A 128 15.49 -3.10 7.47
N ILE A 129 15.65 -4.36 7.11
CA ILE A 129 14.56 -5.36 7.11
C ILE A 129 13.98 -5.60 8.50
N LYS A 130 14.74 -5.38 9.56
CA LYS A 130 14.24 -5.49 10.93
C LYS A 130 13.19 -4.44 11.21
N GLN A 131 13.45 -3.18 10.84
CA GLN A 131 12.46 -2.11 10.99
C GLN A 131 11.19 -2.39 10.15
N VAL A 132 11.34 -2.96 8.97
CA VAL A 132 10.20 -3.38 8.12
C VAL A 132 9.33 -4.39 8.84
N LYS A 133 9.95 -5.44 9.40
CA LYS A 133 9.25 -6.48 10.16
C LYS A 133 8.57 -5.92 11.40
N ASP A 134 9.27 -5.12 12.18
CA ASP A 134 8.76 -4.53 13.43
C ASP A 134 7.54 -3.62 13.15
N ASP A 135 7.54 -2.84 12.05
CA ASP A 135 6.41 -1.97 11.70
C ASP A 135 5.18 -2.76 11.24
N VAL A 136 5.35 -3.91 10.57
CA VAL A 136 4.23 -4.71 10.06
C VAL A 136 3.71 -5.73 11.05
N LEU A 137 4.52 -6.19 11.98
CA LEU A 137 4.21 -7.27 12.94
C LEU A 137 2.85 -7.11 13.65
N PRO A 138 2.44 -5.90 14.12
CA PRO A 138 1.16 -5.72 14.79
C PRO A 138 -0.07 -6.00 13.89
N PHE A 139 0.10 -6.04 12.58
CA PHE A 139 -0.98 -6.22 11.60
C PHE A 139 -1.03 -7.63 11.01
N VAL A 140 -0.05 -8.49 11.30
CA VAL A 140 0.05 -9.85 10.77
C VAL A 140 -0.53 -10.85 11.77
N ARG A 141 -1.45 -11.70 11.30
CA ARG A 141 -2.07 -12.72 12.17
C ARG A 141 -1.09 -13.81 12.61
N ASN A 142 -0.20 -14.21 11.72
CA ASN A 142 0.80 -15.24 11.97
C ASN A 142 2.21 -14.66 11.79
N PRO A 143 2.92 -14.32 12.88
CA PRO A 143 4.27 -13.75 12.80
C PRO A 143 5.27 -14.58 12.01
N LYS A 144 5.07 -15.91 11.94
CA LYS A 144 5.96 -16.82 11.18
C LYS A 144 5.96 -16.54 9.68
N GLU A 145 4.94 -15.85 9.15
CA GLU A 145 4.93 -15.43 7.75
C GLU A 145 6.08 -14.45 7.43
N LEU A 146 6.59 -13.75 8.45
CA LEU A 146 7.71 -12.83 8.30
C LEU A 146 9.08 -13.49 8.41
N ASP A 147 9.18 -14.78 8.73
CA ASP A 147 10.46 -15.46 8.93
C ASP A 147 11.30 -15.49 7.64
N ILE A 148 10.64 -15.66 6.49
CA ILE A 148 11.28 -15.67 5.17
C ILE A 148 11.77 -14.28 4.73
N TRP A 149 11.25 -13.21 5.32
CA TRP A 149 11.56 -11.86 4.88
C TRP A 149 13.03 -11.53 5.14
N SER A 150 13.73 -11.22 4.08
CA SER A 150 15.09 -10.72 4.03
C SER A 150 15.23 -9.75 2.87
N ASN A 151 16.29 -8.97 2.85
CA ASN A 151 16.57 -8.11 1.70
C ASN A 151 16.68 -8.94 0.41
N ASP A 152 17.38 -10.08 0.47
CA ASP A 152 17.53 -10.98 -0.69
C ASP A 152 16.21 -11.57 -1.14
N TYR A 153 15.32 -11.94 -0.22
CA TYR A 153 13.97 -12.39 -0.55
C TYR A 153 13.22 -11.34 -1.37
N PHE A 154 13.20 -10.09 -0.91
CA PHE A 154 12.50 -9.02 -1.61
C PHE A 154 13.16 -8.64 -2.94
N VAL A 155 14.49 -8.71 -3.03
CA VAL A 155 15.19 -8.54 -4.31
C VAL A 155 14.79 -9.62 -5.31
N GLN A 156 14.74 -10.89 -4.90
CA GLN A 156 14.25 -11.98 -5.76
C GLN A 156 12.79 -11.75 -6.17
N LEU A 157 11.95 -11.32 -5.23
CA LEU A 157 10.55 -11.01 -5.51
C LEU A 157 10.41 -9.89 -6.56
N SER A 158 11.30 -8.89 -6.54
CA SER A 158 11.29 -7.80 -7.52
C SER A 158 11.53 -8.24 -8.96
N GLU A 159 12.24 -9.35 -9.17
CA GLU A 159 12.44 -9.92 -10.51
C GLU A 159 11.15 -10.52 -11.10
N MET A 160 10.17 -10.83 -10.25
CA MET A 160 8.89 -11.40 -10.64
C MET A 160 7.86 -10.33 -11.00
N VAL A 161 8.17 -9.05 -10.80
CA VAL A 161 7.26 -7.95 -11.14
C VAL A 161 7.07 -7.88 -12.65
N ARG A 162 5.82 -8.07 -13.07
CA ARG A 162 5.42 -7.87 -14.46
C ARG A 162 4.99 -6.42 -14.65
N ILE A 163 5.47 -5.80 -15.72
CA ILE A 163 5.14 -4.41 -16.11
C ILE A 163 4.25 -4.48 -17.35
N GLU A 164 3.16 -3.73 -17.35
CA GLU A 164 2.29 -3.52 -18.52
C GLU A 164 2.17 -2.05 -18.88
#